data_049a5b694ea27ac636aef104660ac989
#
_entry.id   049a5b694ea27ac636aef104660ac989
#
_cell.length_a   1.000
_cell.length_b   1.000
_cell.length_c   1.000
_cell.angle_alpha   90.00
_cell.angle_beta   90.00
_cell.angle_gamma   90.00
#
_symmetry.space_group_name_H-M   'P 1'
#
loop_
_entity.id
_entity.type
_entity.pdbx_description
1 polymer ?
#
loop_
_entity_poly.entity_id
_entity_poly.type
_entity_poly.pdbx_seq_one_letter_code
_entity_poly.pdbx_strand_id
1 'polypeptide(L)'
;MTAIIALITTVGSATGEITSQFSALGAGKVSVSISGTAIKHGLNESDLAHIAALDNVAGVDPNVSLRTYAAQDGQLVEDVTLEGRSNDYFSVQDDLIGRGRALKAIDMDRSSHVCIIDQTLASAAFPNEDPLGQSLILHGQQFTVVGVLSEDSGSDLMAAMSASSDGGKAIVPYPAAMRLSGSNTVRSLTLYLKDSSLSSETVDNVKQLLDSAFNYRDSAYSIINLDSLLDTMNSITGMMTTMLAGIASIALLVGGIGIMNMMLVSVSERTTEIGLRKALGARPGLIQMQFLMESVMLSLMGGFIGILVGNLVSWMIAMALDITFQLNAGAITLAFVFSASVGILFGWAPARKASRLNPIDALRSM
;
A
#
# COMPACT_ATOMS: atom_id res chain seq x y z
N MET A 1 21.36 -13.07 -11.71
CA MET A 1 19.89 -13.28 -11.77
C MET A 1 19.27 -13.42 -10.39
N THR A 2 19.72 -14.35 -9.55
CA THR A 2 19.17 -14.61 -8.20
C THR A 2 19.00 -13.34 -7.36
N ALA A 3 20.07 -12.53 -7.21
CA ALA A 3 20.02 -11.31 -6.39
C ALA A 3 19.03 -10.26 -6.91
N ILE A 4 18.90 -10.14 -8.22
CA ILE A 4 17.98 -9.19 -8.86
C ILE A 4 16.54 -9.56 -8.57
N ILE A 5 16.20 -10.85 -8.77
CA ILE A 5 14.86 -11.37 -8.53
C ILE A 5 14.52 -11.25 -7.05
N ALA A 6 15.47 -11.64 -6.17
CA ALA A 6 15.30 -11.53 -4.74
C ALA A 6 14.99 -10.09 -4.31
N LEU A 7 15.75 -9.11 -4.79
CA LEU A 7 15.55 -7.69 -4.46
C LEU A 7 14.22 -7.14 -5.00
N ILE A 8 13.91 -7.37 -6.29
CA ILE A 8 12.66 -6.86 -6.89
C ILE A 8 11.44 -7.49 -6.22
N THR A 9 11.47 -8.81 -5.97
CA THR A 9 10.36 -9.51 -5.31
C THR A 9 10.19 -9.06 -3.86
N THR A 10 11.28 -8.91 -3.10
CA THR A 10 11.21 -8.45 -1.70
C THR A 10 10.70 -7.01 -1.61
N VAL A 11 11.22 -6.09 -2.43
CA VAL A 11 10.75 -4.69 -2.47
C VAL A 11 9.29 -4.64 -2.90
N GLY A 12 8.91 -5.43 -3.92
CA GLY A 12 7.52 -5.51 -4.38
C GLY A 12 6.57 -6.05 -3.31
N SER A 13 6.98 -7.09 -2.57
CA SER A 13 6.19 -7.64 -1.45
C SER A 13 6.03 -6.63 -0.31
N ALA A 14 7.11 -5.97 0.09
CA ALA A 14 7.07 -4.95 1.14
C ALA A 14 6.17 -3.75 0.74
N THR A 15 6.29 -3.27 -0.51
CA THR A 15 5.43 -2.19 -1.00
C THR A 15 3.97 -2.64 -1.13
N GLY A 16 3.74 -3.87 -1.60
CA GLY A 16 2.39 -4.45 -1.68
C GLY A 16 1.71 -4.54 -0.31
N GLU A 17 2.45 -4.94 0.71
CA GLU A 17 1.97 -4.99 2.10
C GLU A 17 1.60 -3.60 2.61
N ILE A 18 2.50 -2.62 2.45
CA ILE A 18 2.23 -1.22 2.82
C ILE A 18 1.01 -0.70 2.07
N THR A 19 0.95 -0.89 0.75
CA THR A 19 -0.20 -0.44 -0.06
C THR A 19 -1.51 -1.12 0.37
N SER A 20 -1.46 -2.41 0.72
CA SER A 20 -2.62 -3.15 1.23
C SER A 20 -3.11 -2.57 2.56
N GLN A 21 -2.20 -2.28 3.50
CA GLN A 21 -2.52 -1.66 4.77
C GLN A 21 -3.13 -0.26 4.58
N PHE A 22 -2.55 0.56 3.70
CA PHE A 22 -3.12 1.87 3.37
C PHE A 22 -4.47 1.77 2.65
N SER A 23 -4.65 0.80 1.75
CA SER A 23 -5.93 0.58 1.08
C SER A 23 -7.02 0.10 2.06
N ALA A 24 -6.66 -0.70 3.06
CA ALA A 24 -7.55 -1.09 4.15
C ALA A 24 -7.99 0.10 5.02
N LEU A 25 -7.15 1.15 5.12
CA LEU A 25 -7.52 2.43 5.74
C LEU A 25 -8.56 3.23 4.94
N GLY A 26 -8.88 2.78 3.72
CA GLY A 26 -9.89 3.33 2.82
C GLY A 26 -9.29 4.24 1.75
N ALA A 27 -9.16 3.71 0.54
CA ALA A 27 -8.94 4.53 -0.65
C ALA A 27 -10.09 5.55 -0.80
N GLY A 28 -9.78 6.75 -1.29
CA GLY A 28 -10.79 7.80 -1.45
C GLY A 28 -11.11 8.57 -0.17
N LYS A 29 -10.23 8.54 0.86
CA LYS A 29 -10.36 9.37 2.06
C LYS A 29 -9.39 10.57 2.00
N VAL A 30 -9.91 11.74 2.27
CA VAL A 30 -9.13 12.98 2.43
C VAL A 30 -9.32 13.49 3.85
N SER A 31 -8.25 13.55 4.62
CA SER A 31 -8.27 14.08 5.98
C SER A 31 -7.93 15.57 5.98
N VAL A 32 -8.76 16.36 6.63
CA VAL A 32 -8.56 17.80 6.79
C VAL A 32 -8.42 18.11 8.28
N SER A 33 -7.30 18.70 8.65
CA SER A 33 -7.02 19.16 10.01
C SER A 33 -6.98 20.68 10.03
N ILE A 34 -7.71 21.29 10.96
CA ILE A 34 -7.88 22.74 11.07
C ILE A 34 -7.13 23.23 12.30
N SER A 35 -6.08 23.99 12.08
CA SER A 35 -5.38 24.75 13.12
C SER A 35 -6.15 26.03 13.50
N GLY A 36 -6.92 26.54 12.55
CA GLY A 36 -7.71 27.75 12.71
C GLY A 36 -6.88 29.04 12.72
N THR A 37 -7.57 30.13 12.91
CA THR A 37 -6.99 31.48 13.08
C THR A 37 -7.48 32.09 14.40
N ALA A 38 -6.92 33.21 14.83
CA ALA A 38 -7.37 33.91 16.02
C ALA A 38 -8.86 34.35 16.00
N ILE A 39 -9.44 34.43 14.79
CA ILE A 39 -10.84 34.86 14.59
C ILE A 39 -11.76 33.67 14.38
N LYS A 40 -11.28 32.63 13.65
CA LYS A 40 -12.05 31.43 13.29
C LYS A 40 -11.25 30.19 13.71
N HIS A 41 -11.69 29.54 14.76
CA HIS A 41 -10.95 28.42 15.39
C HIS A 41 -11.17 27.05 14.72
N GLY A 42 -12.13 26.97 13.79
CA GLY A 42 -12.51 25.73 13.09
C GLY A 42 -13.64 25.97 12.11
N LEU A 43 -14.16 24.90 11.54
CA LEU A 43 -15.29 24.95 10.59
C LEU A 43 -16.61 24.94 11.35
N ASN A 44 -17.55 25.74 10.87
CA ASN A 44 -18.93 25.74 11.33
C ASN A 44 -19.80 24.82 10.45
N GLU A 45 -21.06 24.65 10.81
CA GLU A 45 -22.00 23.79 10.10
C GLU A 45 -22.23 24.23 8.63
N SER A 46 -22.22 25.56 8.37
CA SER A 46 -22.32 26.11 7.02
C SER A 46 -21.10 25.74 6.16
N ASP A 47 -19.89 25.77 6.74
CA ASP A 47 -18.67 25.37 6.03
C ASP A 47 -18.73 23.88 5.65
N LEU A 48 -19.18 23.04 6.59
CA LEU A 48 -19.34 21.59 6.36
C LEU A 48 -20.37 21.32 5.25
N ALA A 49 -21.48 22.06 5.22
CA ALA A 49 -22.48 21.93 4.19
C ALA A 49 -21.95 22.33 2.80
N HIS A 50 -21.13 23.38 2.70
CA HIS A 50 -20.49 23.76 1.44
C HIS A 50 -19.51 22.69 0.94
N ILE A 51 -18.74 22.07 1.85
CA ILE A 51 -17.82 20.97 1.51
C ILE A 51 -18.62 19.74 1.06
N ALA A 52 -19.71 19.41 1.75
CA ALA A 52 -20.57 18.28 1.39
C ALA A 52 -21.27 18.46 0.04
N ALA A 53 -21.43 19.71 -0.43
CA ALA A 53 -22.05 20.05 -1.71
C ALA A 53 -21.11 19.88 -2.93
N LEU A 54 -19.83 19.55 -2.73
CA LEU A 54 -18.90 19.29 -3.82
C LEU A 54 -19.24 17.99 -4.57
N ASP A 55 -19.17 18.02 -5.89
CA ASP A 55 -19.67 16.92 -6.77
C ASP A 55 -19.07 15.55 -6.47
N ASN A 56 -17.77 15.47 -6.16
CA ASN A 56 -17.07 14.22 -5.90
C ASN A 56 -17.06 13.82 -4.41
N VAL A 57 -17.69 14.56 -3.52
CA VAL A 57 -17.82 14.21 -2.11
C VAL A 57 -19.01 13.28 -1.93
N ALA A 58 -18.77 12.08 -1.38
CA ALA A 58 -19.80 11.10 -1.04
C ALA A 58 -20.34 11.32 0.38
N GLY A 59 -19.48 11.76 1.30
CA GLY A 59 -19.84 12.03 2.69
C GLY A 59 -18.78 12.86 3.40
N VAL A 60 -19.22 13.51 4.48
CA VAL A 60 -18.37 14.33 5.36
C VAL A 60 -18.50 13.79 6.79
N ASP A 61 -17.37 13.41 7.36
CA ASP A 61 -17.30 12.93 8.73
C ASP A 61 -16.50 13.89 9.61
N PRO A 62 -17.16 14.82 10.30
CA PRO A 62 -16.53 15.63 11.32
C PRO A 62 -16.06 14.75 12.48
N ASN A 63 -14.80 14.89 12.86
CA ASN A 63 -14.22 14.18 13.99
C ASN A 63 -13.98 15.12 15.16
N VAL A 64 -14.67 14.88 16.26
CA VAL A 64 -14.50 15.59 17.54
C VAL A 64 -14.07 14.58 18.57
N SER A 65 -12.82 14.62 19.01
CA SER A 65 -12.30 13.69 20.00
C SER A 65 -12.02 14.39 21.33
N LEU A 66 -12.42 13.77 22.43
CA LEU A 66 -12.10 14.20 23.79
C LEU A 66 -11.87 12.99 24.68
N ARG A 67 -10.99 13.13 25.65
CA ARG A 67 -10.79 12.14 26.72
C ARG A 67 -11.73 12.44 27.88
N THR A 68 -12.36 11.39 28.39
CA THR A 68 -13.36 11.49 29.43
C THR A 68 -13.40 10.21 30.25
N TYR A 69 -14.36 10.14 31.17
CA TYR A 69 -14.70 8.94 31.91
C TYR A 69 -16.08 8.41 31.52
N ALA A 70 -16.29 7.14 31.68
CA ALA A 70 -17.60 6.50 31.57
C ALA A 70 -18.02 5.97 32.98
N ALA A 71 -19.28 6.09 33.28
CA ALA A 71 -19.83 5.56 34.54
C ALA A 71 -21.12 4.78 34.28
N GLN A 72 -21.23 3.59 34.91
CA GLN A 72 -22.40 2.73 34.86
C GLN A 72 -22.56 2.02 36.21
N ASP A 73 -23.74 2.16 36.84
CA ASP A 73 -24.13 1.48 38.10
C ASP A 73 -23.05 1.47 39.22
N GLY A 74 -22.35 2.62 39.36
CA GLY A 74 -21.27 2.77 40.33
C GLY A 74 -19.90 2.28 39.89
N GLN A 75 -19.78 1.70 38.72
CA GLN A 75 -18.51 1.41 38.04
C GLN A 75 -18.03 2.66 37.31
N LEU A 76 -16.77 3.05 37.53
CA LEU A 76 -16.12 4.17 36.84
C LEU A 76 -15.01 3.61 35.97
N VAL A 77 -15.08 3.91 34.69
CA VAL A 77 -14.02 3.60 33.73
C VAL A 77 -13.35 4.91 33.36
N GLU A 78 -12.08 5.05 33.69
CA GLU A 78 -11.28 6.23 33.40
C GLU A 78 -10.61 6.10 31.99
N ASP A 79 -10.12 7.21 31.46
CA ASP A 79 -9.39 7.31 30.19
C ASP A 79 -10.16 6.75 28.97
N VAL A 80 -11.46 7.05 28.91
CA VAL A 80 -12.30 6.69 27.77
C VAL A 80 -12.13 7.75 26.69
N THR A 81 -11.87 7.33 25.44
CA THR A 81 -11.88 8.22 24.28
C THR A 81 -13.31 8.34 23.75
N LEU A 82 -13.87 9.55 23.83
CA LEU A 82 -15.17 9.87 23.23
C LEU A 82 -14.93 10.52 21.87
N GLU A 83 -15.48 9.90 20.83
CA GLU A 83 -15.40 10.40 19.45
C GLU A 83 -16.78 10.80 18.93
N GLY A 84 -16.91 12.04 18.48
CA GLY A 84 -18.06 12.50 17.73
C GLY A 84 -17.88 12.20 16.24
N ARG A 85 -18.78 11.40 15.67
CA ARG A 85 -18.74 10.98 14.27
C ARG A 85 -20.06 11.27 13.58
N SER A 86 -20.05 11.32 12.25
CA SER A 86 -21.26 11.41 11.43
C SER A 86 -21.85 10.02 11.09
N ASN A 87 -23.04 10.00 10.50
CA ASN A 87 -23.58 8.78 9.91
C ASN A 87 -22.77 8.29 8.71
N ASP A 88 -22.09 9.19 8.00
CA ASP A 88 -21.30 8.87 6.80
C ASP A 88 -20.10 7.99 7.14
N TYR A 89 -19.55 8.12 8.36
CA TYR A 89 -18.51 7.23 8.88
C TYR A 89 -18.90 5.76 8.82
N PHE A 90 -20.15 5.44 9.17
CA PHE A 90 -20.68 4.09 9.18
C PHE A 90 -21.23 3.64 7.83
N SER A 91 -21.64 4.57 6.95
CA SER A 91 -22.17 4.23 5.63
C SER A 91 -21.08 3.81 4.63
N VAL A 92 -19.85 4.22 4.86
CA VAL A 92 -18.70 3.88 4.01
C VAL A 92 -17.96 2.62 4.50
N GLN A 93 -18.16 2.26 5.76
CA GLN A 93 -17.50 1.11 6.40
C GLN A 93 -18.56 0.18 6.99
N ASP A 94 -19.08 -0.74 6.17
CA ASP A 94 -20.21 -1.61 6.53
C ASP A 94 -19.92 -2.59 7.69
N ASP A 95 -18.65 -2.95 7.94
CA ASP A 95 -18.26 -4.00 8.90
C ASP A 95 -17.86 -3.48 10.30
N LEU A 96 -18.06 -2.17 10.58
CA LEU A 96 -17.67 -1.59 11.87
C LEU A 96 -18.53 -2.04 13.05
N ILE A 97 -19.77 -2.42 12.81
CA ILE A 97 -20.74 -2.76 13.86
C ILE A 97 -20.82 -4.27 14.04
N GLY A 98 -20.35 -4.76 15.17
CA GLY A 98 -20.46 -6.17 15.53
C GLY A 98 -21.86 -6.55 16.05
N ARG A 99 -22.48 -5.67 16.84
CA ARG A 99 -23.80 -5.89 17.44
C ARG A 99 -24.59 -4.58 17.52
N GLY A 100 -25.89 -4.64 17.34
CA GLY A 100 -26.77 -3.47 17.43
C GLY A 100 -26.91 -2.72 16.08
N ARG A 101 -26.88 -1.39 16.12
CA ARG A 101 -27.02 -0.54 14.92
C ARG A 101 -26.00 0.60 14.91
N ALA A 102 -25.68 1.06 13.71
CA ALA A 102 -24.92 2.28 13.46
C ALA A 102 -25.70 3.55 13.79
N LEU A 103 -25.00 4.69 13.89
CA LEU A 103 -25.61 6.01 13.96
C LEU A 103 -26.32 6.33 12.63
N LYS A 104 -27.50 6.90 12.70
CA LYS A 104 -28.30 7.32 11.55
C LYS A 104 -28.38 8.84 11.43
N ALA A 105 -28.74 9.35 10.28
CA ALA A 105 -28.92 10.79 10.04
C ALA A 105 -29.86 11.46 11.07
N ILE A 106 -30.91 10.76 11.50
CA ILE A 106 -31.84 11.27 12.53
C ILE A 106 -31.19 11.47 13.91
N ASP A 107 -30.13 10.70 14.19
CA ASP A 107 -29.37 10.85 15.44
C ASP A 107 -28.52 12.13 15.41
N MET A 108 -28.10 12.60 14.20
CA MET A 108 -27.40 13.86 14.00
C MET A 108 -28.31 15.07 14.18
N ASP A 109 -29.48 15.08 13.48
CA ASP A 109 -30.43 16.20 13.49
C ASP A 109 -30.96 16.51 14.89
N ARG A 110 -31.23 15.47 15.70
CA ARG A 110 -31.77 15.63 17.05
C ARG A 110 -30.68 15.72 18.10
N SER A 111 -29.42 15.60 17.72
CA SER A 111 -28.28 15.44 18.65
C SER A 111 -28.63 14.40 19.72
N SER A 112 -29.08 13.23 19.30
CA SER A 112 -29.61 12.19 20.16
C SER A 112 -28.54 11.74 21.17
N HIS A 113 -28.96 11.41 22.40
CA HIS A 113 -28.07 10.87 23.42
C HIS A 113 -27.95 9.34 23.24
N VAL A 114 -27.35 8.94 22.12
CA VAL A 114 -27.04 7.55 21.80
C VAL A 114 -25.54 7.40 21.61
N CYS A 115 -25.03 6.23 21.97
CA CYS A 115 -23.60 5.93 21.78
C CYS A 115 -23.40 4.52 21.23
N ILE A 116 -22.27 4.34 20.56
CA ILE A 116 -21.70 3.06 20.17
C ILE A 116 -20.41 2.91 20.95
N ILE A 117 -20.16 1.75 21.53
CA ILE A 117 -18.98 1.50 22.36
C ILE A 117 -18.13 0.38 21.75
N ASP A 118 -16.84 0.39 22.05
CA ASP A 118 -15.97 -0.71 21.67
C ASP A 118 -16.06 -1.87 22.67
N GLN A 119 -15.43 -2.99 22.33
CA GLN A 119 -15.46 -4.19 23.18
C GLN A 119 -14.73 -3.99 24.51
N THR A 120 -13.71 -3.13 24.53
CA THR A 120 -12.94 -2.81 25.76
C THR A 120 -13.84 -2.10 26.76
N LEU A 121 -14.52 -1.03 26.34
CA LEU A 121 -15.44 -0.29 27.18
C LEU A 121 -16.67 -1.12 27.55
N ALA A 122 -17.18 -1.94 26.61
CA ALA A 122 -18.30 -2.85 26.88
C ALA A 122 -17.94 -3.83 28.01
N SER A 123 -16.77 -4.43 27.97
CA SER A 123 -16.31 -5.38 28.98
C SER A 123 -16.04 -4.72 30.34
N ALA A 124 -15.54 -3.47 30.35
CA ALA A 124 -15.21 -2.72 31.56
C ALA A 124 -16.47 -2.15 32.25
N ALA A 125 -17.42 -1.60 31.47
CA ALA A 125 -18.62 -0.96 32.01
C ALA A 125 -19.76 -1.96 32.28
N PHE A 126 -19.84 -3.07 31.52
CA PHE A 126 -20.92 -4.06 31.57
C PHE A 126 -20.36 -5.49 31.67
N PRO A 127 -19.66 -5.87 32.76
CA PRO A 127 -18.88 -7.12 32.83
C PRO A 127 -19.72 -8.41 32.73
N ASN A 128 -21.02 -8.37 32.99
CA ASN A 128 -21.89 -9.55 32.91
C ASN A 128 -23.26 -9.25 32.32
N GLU A 129 -23.42 -8.13 31.65
CA GLU A 129 -24.69 -7.68 31.07
C GLU A 129 -24.54 -7.38 29.58
N ASP A 130 -25.65 -7.45 28.86
CA ASP A 130 -25.68 -6.98 27.46
C ASP A 130 -25.73 -5.44 27.46
N PRO A 131 -24.72 -4.76 26.88
CA PRO A 131 -24.69 -3.31 26.88
C PRO A 131 -25.77 -2.69 26.00
N LEU A 132 -26.37 -3.43 25.05
CA LEU A 132 -27.36 -2.89 24.12
C LEU A 132 -28.62 -2.43 24.84
N GLY A 133 -29.02 -1.17 24.61
CA GLY A 133 -30.17 -0.55 25.24
C GLY A 133 -29.94 -0.04 26.65
N GLN A 134 -28.78 -0.32 27.25
CA GLN A 134 -28.43 0.17 28.58
C GLN A 134 -27.97 1.62 28.56
N SER A 135 -28.01 2.25 29.71
CA SER A 135 -27.56 3.64 29.87
C SER A 135 -26.11 3.69 30.33
N LEU A 136 -25.34 4.57 29.69
CA LEU A 136 -23.95 4.86 30.05
C LEU A 136 -23.77 6.36 30.24
N ILE A 137 -23.16 6.76 31.33
CA ILE A 137 -22.85 8.17 31.63
C ILE A 137 -21.49 8.47 31.00
N LEU A 138 -21.44 9.39 30.01
CA LEU A 138 -20.24 9.88 29.37
C LEU A 138 -20.12 11.38 29.64
N HIS A 139 -19.00 11.83 30.18
CA HIS A 139 -18.75 13.24 30.50
C HIS A 139 -19.91 13.88 31.31
N GLY A 140 -20.51 13.13 32.24
CA GLY A 140 -21.61 13.61 33.08
C GLY A 140 -23.00 13.65 32.41
N GLN A 141 -23.14 13.20 31.14
CA GLN A 141 -24.41 13.08 30.42
C GLN A 141 -24.73 11.61 30.15
N GLN A 142 -26.03 11.28 30.25
CA GLN A 142 -26.52 9.93 30.01
C GLN A 142 -26.73 9.67 28.52
N PHE A 143 -26.16 8.56 28.01
CA PHE A 143 -26.32 8.07 26.67
C PHE A 143 -26.88 6.64 26.69
N THR A 144 -27.63 6.28 25.66
CA THR A 144 -28.10 4.90 25.47
C THR A 144 -27.20 4.18 24.50
N VAL A 145 -26.69 3.01 24.85
CA VAL A 145 -25.87 2.18 23.99
C VAL A 145 -26.72 1.56 22.89
N VAL A 146 -26.47 1.90 21.62
CA VAL A 146 -27.24 1.40 20.47
C VAL A 146 -26.46 0.42 19.62
N GLY A 147 -25.16 0.33 19.80
CA GLY A 147 -24.28 -0.59 19.08
C GLY A 147 -22.98 -0.87 19.81
N VAL A 148 -22.35 -1.98 19.44
CA VAL A 148 -21.01 -2.37 19.87
C VAL A 148 -20.19 -2.59 18.63
N LEU A 149 -18.98 -2.02 18.60
CA LEU A 149 -18.03 -2.17 17.48
C LEU A 149 -17.57 -3.63 17.34
N SER A 150 -17.25 -4.03 16.13
CA SER A 150 -16.61 -5.32 15.84
C SER A 150 -15.19 -5.36 16.41
N GLU A 151 -14.70 -6.54 16.83
CA GLU A 151 -13.33 -6.73 17.31
C GLU A 151 -12.28 -6.35 16.26
N ASP A 152 -12.58 -6.55 14.99
CA ASP A 152 -11.70 -6.20 13.85
C ASP A 152 -11.68 -4.69 13.52
N SER A 153 -12.62 -3.90 14.08
CA SER A 153 -12.68 -2.46 13.84
C SER A 153 -11.57 -1.65 14.54
N GLY A 154 -10.73 -2.30 15.35
CA GLY A 154 -9.52 -1.73 15.95
C GLY A 154 -8.31 -1.59 15.01
N SER A 155 -8.40 -2.08 13.79
CA SER A 155 -7.32 -2.04 12.78
C SER A 155 -7.16 -0.68 12.08
N ASP A 156 -7.84 0.37 12.52
CA ASP A 156 -7.55 1.72 12.05
C ASP A 156 -6.16 2.13 12.60
N LEU A 157 -5.11 1.88 11.81
CA LEU A 157 -3.72 2.16 12.15
C LEU A 157 -3.53 3.62 12.61
N MET A 158 -4.31 4.55 12.05
CA MET A 158 -4.32 5.96 12.49
C MET A 158 -4.94 6.12 13.88
N ALA A 159 -5.95 5.33 14.21
CA ALA A 159 -6.53 5.30 15.55
C ALA A 159 -5.58 4.60 16.54
N ALA A 160 -4.91 3.53 16.14
CA ALA A 160 -3.90 2.86 16.95
C ALA A 160 -2.65 3.73 17.20
N MET A 161 -2.29 4.60 16.26
CA MET A 161 -1.19 5.57 16.43
C MET A 161 -1.59 6.79 17.27
N SER A 162 -2.89 7.10 17.42
CA SER A 162 -3.34 8.33 18.08
C SER A 162 -3.65 8.19 19.55
N ALA A 163 -3.85 7.05 20.14
CA ALA A 163 -3.81 6.72 21.57
C ALA A 163 -4.57 5.41 21.85
N SER A 164 -3.89 4.41 22.33
CA SER A 164 -4.51 3.38 23.14
C SER A 164 -5.03 4.04 24.42
N SER A 165 -6.33 4.31 24.51
CA SER A 165 -6.96 4.64 25.79
C SER A 165 -7.22 3.31 26.51
N ASP A 166 -6.71 3.17 27.72
CA ASP A 166 -6.89 1.95 28.51
C ASP A 166 -8.38 1.71 28.85
N GLY A 167 -9.21 2.76 28.85
CA GLY A 167 -10.63 2.72 29.12
C GLY A 167 -11.53 2.42 27.92
N GLY A 168 -10.96 2.27 26.70
CA GLY A 168 -11.73 2.00 25.50
C GLY A 168 -12.31 3.26 24.83
N LYS A 169 -13.23 3.03 23.86
CA LYS A 169 -13.78 4.06 22.97
C LYS A 169 -15.30 4.09 23.02
N ALA A 170 -15.86 5.31 23.02
CA ALA A 170 -17.28 5.57 22.82
C ALA A 170 -17.48 6.51 21.62
N ILE A 171 -18.36 6.16 20.68
CA ILE A 171 -18.71 6.99 19.52
C ILE A 171 -20.11 7.55 19.74
N VAL A 172 -20.24 8.86 19.61
CA VAL A 172 -21.52 9.59 19.73
C VAL A 172 -21.74 10.45 18.49
N PRO A 173 -22.98 10.93 18.23
CA PRO A 173 -23.20 11.93 17.18
C PRO A 173 -22.29 13.14 17.36
N TYR A 174 -21.61 13.61 16.29
CA TYR A 174 -20.67 14.75 16.39
C TYR A 174 -21.30 16.01 16.98
N PRO A 175 -22.60 16.35 16.75
CA PRO A 175 -23.20 17.53 17.39
C PRO A 175 -23.35 17.37 18.92
N ALA A 176 -23.50 16.12 19.41
CA ALA A 176 -23.49 15.85 20.84
C ALA A 176 -22.07 15.99 21.42
N ALA A 177 -21.04 15.46 20.73
CA ALA A 177 -19.65 15.62 21.14
C ALA A 177 -19.20 17.09 21.15
N MET A 178 -19.63 17.90 20.17
CA MET A 178 -19.35 19.34 20.14
C MET A 178 -19.93 20.05 21.37
N ARG A 179 -21.14 19.72 21.79
CA ARG A 179 -21.74 20.27 23.01
C ARG A 179 -20.98 19.86 24.27
N LEU A 180 -20.55 18.60 24.34
CA LEU A 180 -19.76 18.10 25.48
C LEU A 180 -18.39 18.78 25.56
N SER A 181 -17.74 19.01 24.42
CA SER A 181 -16.45 19.70 24.36
C SER A 181 -16.55 21.22 24.55
N GLY A 182 -17.77 21.79 24.59
CA GLY A 182 -17.99 23.23 24.64
C GLY A 182 -17.51 23.96 23.37
N SER A 183 -17.27 23.26 22.28
CA SER A 183 -16.81 23.82 21.01
C SER A 183 -17.96 23.90 20.01
N ASN A 184 -18.07 25.04 19.34
CA ASN A 184 -19.04 25.22 18.25
C ASN A 184 -18.40 25.04 16.86
N THR A 185 -17.18 24.54 16.80
CA THR A 185 -16.44 24.38 15.56
C THR A 185 -15.73 23.02 15.51
N VAL A 186 -15.66 22.48 14.30
CA VAL A 186 -14.96 21.22 13.98
C VAL A 186 -13.52 21.54 13.57
N ARG A 187 -12.56 20.83 14.16
CA ARG A 187 -11.13 20.98 13.86
C ARG A 187 -10.55 19.84 13.04
N SER A 188 -11.24 18.75 12.91
CA SER A 188 -10.81 17.62 12.10
C SER A 188 -12.02 17.05 11.39
N LEU A 189 -11.87 16.73 10.12
CA LEU A 189 -12.89 16.06 9.34
C LEU A 189 -12.25 15.11 8.32
N THR A 190 -12.97 14.05 8.00
CA THR A 190 -12.62 13.13 6.93
C THR A 190 -13.67 13.26 5.83
N LEU A 191 -13.20 13.43 4.60
CA LEU A 191 -14.04 13.43 3.41
C LEU A 191 -13.95 12.06 2.75
N TYR A 192 -15.09 11.52 2.38
CA TYR A 192 -15.19 10.31 1.57
C TYR A 192 -15.49 10.70 0.13
N LEU A 193 -14.68 10.23 -0.81
CA LEU A 193 -14.81 10.54 -2.22
C LEU A 193 -15.63 9.46 -2.95
N LYS A 194 -16.40 9.87 -3.97
CA LYS A 194 -17.10 8.94 -4.86
C LYS A 194 -16.14 8.26 -5.82
N ASP A 195 -15.16 9.01 -6.32
CA ASP A 195 -14.14 8.56 -7.26
C ASP A 195 -12.76 9.02 -6.78
N SER A 196 -11.90 8.07 -6.42
CA SER A 196 -10.54 8.34 -5.96
C SER A 196 -9.63 8.89 -7.08
N SER A 197 -9.94 8.62 -8.35
CA SER A 197 -9.15 9.15 -9.48
C SER A 197 -9.22 10.67 -9.59
N LEU A 198 -10.29 11.29 -9.06
CA LEU A 198 -10.49 12.73 -9.00
C LEU A 198 -10.07 13.34 -7.65
N SER A 199 -9.33 12.60 -6.83
CA SER A 199 -8.96 13.04 -5.48
C SER A 199 -8.17 14.33 -5.48
N SER A 200 -7.21 14.50 -6.40
CA SER A 200 -6.41 15.73 -6.52
C SER A 200 -7.26 16.96 -6.86
N GLU A 201 -8.19 16.83 -7.80
CA GLU A 201 -9.10 17.91 -8.18
C GLU A 201 -10.04 18.27 -7.02
N THR A 202 -10.54 17.25 -6.32
CA THR A 202 -11.40 17.46 -5.15
C THR A 202 -10.64 18.17 -4.03
N VAL A 203 -9.38 17.79 -3.77
CA VAL A 203 -8.52 18.46 -2.80
C VAL A 203 -8.31 19.94 -3.16
N ASP A 204 -8.10 20.27 -4.44
CA ASP A 204 -7.95 21.65 -4.89
C ASP A 204 -9.25 22.45 -4.67
N ASN A 205 -10.41 21.84 -4.94
CA ASN A 205 -11.71 22.49 -4.68
C ASN A 205 -11.96 22.71 -3.17
N VAL A 206 -11.64 21.71 -2.33
CA VAL A 206 -11.70 21.84 -0.87
C VAL A 206 -10.75 22.92 -0.38
N LYS A 207 -9.54 22.98 -0.94
CA LYS A 207 -8.56 24.02 -0.61
C LYS A 207 -9.08 25.42 -0.91
N GLN A 208 -9.70 25.64 -2.07
CA GLN A 208 -10.31 26.94 -2.42
C GLN A 208 -11.41 27.34 -1.42
N LEU A 209 -12.25 26.40 -0.98
CA LEU A 209 -13.27 26.68 0.03
C LEU A 209 -12.65 27.04 1.38
N LEU A 210 -11.63 26.30 1.80
CA LEU A 210 -10.92 26.56 3.06
C LEU A 210 -10.15 27.89 3.00
N ASP A 211 -9.49 28.19 1.89
CA ASP A 211 -8.80 29.47 1.68
C ASP A 211 -9.78 30.64 1.84
N SER A 212 -10.95 30.54 1.23
CA SER A 212 -11.99 31.58 1.38
C SER A 212 -12.51 31.65 2.82
N ALA A 213 -12.69 30.51 3.50
CA ALA A 213 -13.18 30.43 4.87
C ALA A 213 -12.20 30.99 5.90
N PHE A 214 -10.88 30.88 5.64
CA PHE A 214 -9.80 31.35 6.53
C PHE A 214 -9.03 32.56 6.02
N ASN A 215 -9.60 33.34 5.08
CA ASN A 215 -9.00 34.55 4.50
C ASN A 215 -7.59 34.29 3.92
N TYR A 216 -7.43 33.20 3.17
CA TYR A 216 -6.19 32.81 2.47
C TYR A 216 -4.96 32.65 3.39
N ARG A 217 -5.16 32.12 4.59
CA ARG A 217 -4.06 31.76 5.50
C ARG A 217 -3.73 30.28 5.40
N ASP A 218 -2.68 29.94 4.67
CA ASP A 218 -2.21 28.57 4.44
C ASP A 218 -1.91 27.78 5.73
N SER A 219 -1.55 28.46 6.83
CA SER A 219 -1.27 27.82 8.12
C SER A 219 -2.53 27.47 8.93
N ALA A 220 -3.73 27.84 8.45
CA ALA A 220 -4.98 27.64 9.16
C ALA A 220 -5.49 26.19 9.06
N TYR A 221 -5.05 25.43 8.07
CA TYR A 221 -5.46 24.06 7.85
C TYR A 221 -4.35 23.22 7.20
N SER A 222 -4.50 21.91 7.25
CA SER A 222 -3.68 20.93 6.56
C SER A 222 -4.58 19.88 5.92
N ILE A 223 -4.32 19.55 4.67
CA ILE A 223 -5.05 18.51 3.94
C ILE A 223 -4.09 17.36 3.68
N ILE A 224 -4.46 16.17 4.10
CA ILE A 224 -3.72 14.94 3.84
C ILE A 224 -4.57 14.08 2.93
N ASN A 225 -4.10 13.89 1.70
CA ASN A 225 -4.72 12.99 0.75
C ASN A 225 -3.97 11.65 0.77
N LEU A 226 -4.66 10.58 1.17
CA LEU A 226 -4.08 9.26 1.25
C LEU A 226 -3.67 8.72 -0.14
N ASP A 227 -4.46 9.03 -1.17
CA ASP A 227 -4.14 8.63 -2.56
C ASP A 227 -2.82 9.26 -3.02
N SER A 228 -2.55 10.52 -2.68
CA SER A 228 -1.27 11.19 -2.99
C SER A 228 -0.08 10.54 -2.27
N LEU A 229 -0.29 10.00 -1.07
CA LEU A 229 0.74 9.22 -0.37
C LEU A 229 1.01 7.91 -1.08
N LEU A 230 -0.04 7.20 -1.53
CA LEU A 230 0.09 5.98 -2.33
C LEU A 230 0.81 6.24 -3.65
N ASP A 231 0.49 7.32 -4.36
CA ASP A 231 1.17 7.72 -5.59
C ASP A 231 2.65 8.04 -5.36
N THR A 232 2.96 8.69 -4.25
CA THR A 232 4.34 8.97 -3.85
C THR A 232 5.09 7.66 -3.56
N MET A 233 4.48 6.72 -2.83
CA MET A 233 5.04 5.39 -2.58
C MET A 233 5.26 4.60 -3.86
N ASN A 234 4.30 4.62 -4.79
CA ASN A 234 4.44 3.99 -6.10
C ASN A 234 5.59 4.61 -6.90
N SER A 235 5.74 5.94 -6.85
CA SER A 235 6.82 6.66 -7.52
C SER A 235 8.19 6.29 -6.92
N ILE A 236 8.31 6.23 -5.60
CA ILE A 236 9.54 5.81 -4.91
C ILE A 236 9.88 4.36 -5.27
N THR A 237 8.90 3.46 -5.27
CA THR A 237 9.10 2.05 -5.65
C THR A 237 9.51 1.91 -7.12
N GLY A 238 8.90 2.69 -8.02
CA GLY A 238 9.30 2.76 -9.43
C GLY A 238 10.75 3.23 -9.60
N MET A 239 11.16 4.25 -8.85
CA MET A 239 12.54 4.76 -8.83
C MET A 239 13.51 3.69 -8.31
N MET A 240 13.21 3.04 -7.20
CA MET A 240 14.02 1.94 -6.65
C MET A 240 14.15 0.79 -7.63
N THR A 241 13.04 0.38 -8.26
CA THR A 241 13.04 -0.68 -9.27
C THR A 241 13.92 -0.31 -10.47
N THR A 242 13.88 0.95 -10.92
CA THR A 242 14.74 1.45 -12.01
C THR A 242 16.20 1.43 -11.62
N MET A 243 16.56 1.85 -10.41
CA MET A 243 17.94 1.77 -9.91
C MET A 243 18.43 0.32 -9.84
N LEU A 244 17.59 -0.58 -9.30
CA LEU A 244 17.91 -2.02 -9.24
C LEU A 244 18.08 -2.63 -10.63
N ALA A 245 17.24 -2.25 -11.59
CA ALA A 245 17.37 -2.67 -12.99
C ALA A 245 18.69 -2.16 -13.62
N GLY A 246 19.13 -0.96 -13.27
CA GLY A 246 20.44 -0.43 -13.68
C GLY A 246 21.59 -1.27 -13.17
N ILE A 247 21.62 -1.56 -11.87
CA ILE A 247 22.64 -2.42 -11.23
C ILE A 247 22.59 -3.83 -11.84
N ALA A 248 21.37 -4.35 -12.05
CA ALA A 248 21.13 -5.63 -12.69
C ALA A 248 21.74 -5.70 -14.10
N SER A 249 21.59 -4.64 -14.88
CA SER A 249 22.12 -4.56 -16.25
C SER A 249 23.65 -4.64 -16.25
N ILE A 250 24.34 -4.00 -15.30
CA ILE A 250 25.79 -4.10 -15.15
C ILE A 250 26.22 -5.53 -14.78
N ALA A 251 25.54 -6.15 -13.82
CA ALA A 251 25.82 -7.53 -13.44
C ALA A 251 25.60 -8.52 -14.58
N LEU A 252 24.57 -8.27 -15.41
CA LEU A 252 24.28 -9.06 -16.62
C LEU A 252 25.33 -8.89 -17.71
N LEU A 253 25.86 -7.70 -17.91
CA LEU A 253 26.98 -7.46 -18.83
C LEU A 253 28.22 -8.28 -18.41
N VAL A 254 28.55 -8.26 -17.12
CA VAL A 254 29.69 -9.05 -16.59
C VAL A 254 29.43 -10.55 -16.76
N GLY A 255 28.21 -11.02 -16.44
CA GLY A 255 27.82 -12.43 -16.64
C GLY A 255 27.81 -12.83 -18.10
N GLY A 256 27.36 -11.93 -19.00
CA GLY A 256 27.37 -12.14 -20.44
C GLY A 256 28.77 -12.26 -21.04
N ILE A 257 29.73 -11.47 -20.56
CA ILE A 257 31.14 -11.60 -20.92
C ILE A 257 31.68 -12.99 -20.48
N GLY A 258 31.22 -13.48 -19.31
CA GLY A 258 31.54 -14.83 -18.84
C GLY A 258 31.04 -15.92 -19.82
N ILE A 259 29.79 -15.80 -20.28
CA ILE A 259 29.22 -16.69 -21.29
C ILE A 259 30.01 -16.61 -22.60
N MET A 260 30.32 -15.41 -23.06
CA MET A 260 31.10 -15.19 -24.27
C MET A 260 32.47 -15.84 -24.20
N ASN A 261 33.20 -15.68 -23.09
CA ASN A 261 34.50 -16.28 -22.88
C ASN A 261 34.43 -17.82 -22.85
N MET A 262 33.44 -18.38 -22.14
CA MET A 262 33.24 -19.83 -22.07
C MET A 262 32.93 -20.40 -23.46
N MET A 263 32.08 -19.71 -24.25
CA MET A 263 31.75 -20.11 -25.62
C MET A 263 32.97 -20.02 -26.56
N LEU A 264 33.84 -19.00 -26.39
CA LEU A 264 35.07 -18.87 -27.16
C LEU A 264 36.03 -20.04 -26.88
N VAL A 265 36.14 -20.46 -25.63
CA VAL A 265 36.93 -21.65 -25.24
C VAL A 265 36.31 -22.91 -25.84
N SER A 266 34.99 -23.11 -25.71
CA SER A 266 34.28 -24.25 -26.29
C SER A 266 34.46 -24.34 -27.82
N VAL A 267 34.41 -23.21 -28.53
CA VAL A 267 34.68 -23.17 -30.00
C VAL A 267 36.11 -23.55 -30.28
N SER A 268 37.11 -23.12 -29.50
CA SER A 268 38.50 -23.46 -29.72
C SER A 268 38.80 -24.95 -29.45
N GLU A 269 38.19 -25.54 -28.38
CA GLU A 269 38.33 -26.97 -28.10
C GLU A 269 37.68 -27.87 -29.15
N ARG A 270 36.56 -27.39 -29.77
CA ARG A 270 35.82 -28.14 -30.79
C ARG A 270 36.21 -27.71 -32.24
N THR A 271 37.33 -27.04 -32.42
CA THR A 271 37.75 -26.51 -33.77
C THR A 271 37.83 -27.60 -34.82
N THR A 272 38.40 -28.79 -34.49
CA THR A 272 38.53 -29.91 -35.39
C THR A 272 37.17 -30.52 -35.78
N GLU A 273 36.28 -30.63 -34.82
CA GLU A 273 34.91 -31.12 -35.06
C GLU A 273 34.13 -30.18 -36.02
N ILE A 274 34.25 -28.84 -35.79
CA ILE A 274 33.66 -27.81 -36.66
C ILE A 274 34.24 -27.90 -38.05
N GLY A 275 35.57 -28.08 -38.15
CA GLY A 275 36.30 -28.24 -39.42
C GLY A 275 35.80 -29.44 -40.20
N LEU A 276 35.65 -30.59 -39.52
CA LEU A 276 35.14 -31.82 -40.13
C LEU A 276 33.71 -31.65 -40.65
N ARG A 277 32.80 -31.07 -39.87
CA ARG A 277 31.42 -30.81 -40.28
C ARG A 277 31.38 -29.93 -41.54
N LYS A 278 32.23 -28.88 -41.60
CA LYS A 278 32.33 -28.01 -42.77
C LYS A 278 32.92 -28.70 -43.98
N ALA A 279 33.93 -29.58 -43.78
CA ALA A 279 34.51 -30.35 -44.87
C ALA A 279 33.47 -31.34 -45.50
N LEU A 280 32.52 -31.83 -44.65
CA LEU A 280 31.38 -32.67 -45.08
C LEU A 280 30.22 -31.84 -45.70
N GLY A 281 30.37 -30.53 -45.87
CA GLY A 281 29.39 -29.67 -46.55
C GLY A 281 28.37 -28.96 -45.63
N ALA A 282 28.57 -28.93 -44.30
CA ALA A 282 27.67 -28.18 -43.42
C ALA A 282 27.65 -26.68 -43.74
N ARG A 283 26.47 -26.11 -43.89
CA ARG A 283 26.28 -24.68 -44.12
C ARG A 283 26.71 -23.87 -42.89
N PRO A 284 27.45 -22.74 -43.08
CA PRO A 284 27.90 -21.90 -41.98
C PRO A 284 26.78 -21.45 -41.02
N GLY A 285 25.58 -21.19 -41.56
CA GLY A 285 24.41 -20.80 -40.80
C GLY A 285 23.92 -21.89 -39.79
N LEU A 286 24.04 -23.17 -40.18
CA LEU A 286 23.68 -24.30 -39.25
C LEU A 286 24.63 -24.38 -38.08
N ILE A 287 25.92 -24.19 -38.30
CA ILE A 287 26.93 -24.15 -37.25
C ILE A 287 26.71 -22.95 -36.31
N GLN A 288 26.44 -21.77 -36.91
CA GLN A 288 26.13 -20.57 -36.10
C GLN A 288 24.89 -20.77 -35.24
N MET A 289 23.82 -21.33 -35.84
CA MET A 289 22.58 -21.58 -35.10
C MET A 289 22.78 -22.59 -33.98
N GLN A 290 23.58 -23.64 -34.18
CA GLN A 290 23.87 -24.64 -33.14
C GLN A 290 24.54 -23.99 -31.90
N PHE A 291 25.62 -23.22 -32.12
CA PHE A 291 26.32 -22.56 -31.01
C PHE A 291 25.50 -21.46 -30.36
N LEU A 292 24.66 -20.75 -31.16
CA LEU A 292 23.74 -19.76 -30.62
C LEU A 292 22.66 -20.42 -29.71
N MET A 293 22.10 -21.54 -30.16
CA MET A 293 21.14 -22.30 -29.33
C MET A 293 21.77 -22.86 -28.05
N GLU A 294 23.04 -23.29 -28.11
CA GLU A 294 23.79 -23.73 -26.94
C GLU A 294 23.96 -22.59 -25.91
N SER A 295 24.33 -21.40 -26.34
CA SER A 295 24.45 -20.23 -25.47
C SER A 295 23.12 -19.78 -24.88
N VAL A 296 22.03 -19.80 -25.66
CA VAL A 296 20.69 -19.46 -25.20
C VAL A 296 20.20 -20.48 -24.17
N MET A 297 20.40 -21.79 -24.42
CA MET A 297 20.05 -22.85 -23.47
C MET A 297 20.79 -22.70 -22.14
N LEU A 298 22.11 -22.43 -22.16
CA LEU A 298 22.91 -22.19 -20.97
C LEU A 298 22.40 -20.98 -20.19
N SER A 299 22.10 -19.90 -20.89
CA SER A 299 21.57 -18.69 -20.28
C SER A 299 20.18 -18.89 -19.66
N LEU A 300 19.28 -19.61 -20.37
CA LEU A 300 17.94 -19.93 -19.87
C LEU A 300 17.98 -20.87 -18.67
N MET A 301 18.86 -21.88 -18.68
CA MET A 301 19.04 -22.75 -17.51
C MET A 301 19.54 -21.98 -16.28
N GLY A 302 20.55 -21.11 -16.48
CA GLY A 302 21.03 -20.22 -15.43
C GLY A 302 19.94 -19.24 -14.94
N GLY A 303 19.12 -18.73 -15.85
CA GLY A 303 17.98 -17.87 -15.57
C GLY A 303 16.91 -18.61 -14.74
N PHE A 304 16.55 -19.82 -15.13
CA PHE A 304 15.58 -20.66 -14.42
C PHE A 304 16.03 -21.00 -12.99
N ILE A 305 17.27 -21.43 -12.83
CA ILE A 305 17.85 -21.67 -11.50
C ILE A 305 17.87 -20.37 -10.70
N GLY A 306 18.24 -19.26 -11.33
CA GLY A 306 18.22 -17.94 -10.71
C GLY A 306 16.84 -17.50 -10.23
N ILE A 307 15.78 -17.80 -10.98
CA ILE A 307 14.39 -17.53 -10.60
C ILE A 307 14.00 -18.37 -9.37
N LEU A 308 14.29 -19.67 -9.38
CA LEU A 308 13.97 -20.57 -8.26
C LEU A 308 14.66 -20.13 -6.97
N VAL A 309 15.98 -19.95 -7.02
CA VAL A 309 16.77 -19.55 -5.86
C VAL A 309 16.42 -18.11 -5.42
N GLY A 310 16.15 -17.20 -6.36
CA GLY A 310 15.76 -15.82 -6.06
C GLY A 310 14.44 -15.75 -5.31
N ASN A 311 13.42 -16.49 -5.76
CA ASN A 311 12.14 -16.54 -5.06
C ASN A 311 12.24 -17.25 -3.70
N LEU A 312 13.08 -18.30 -3.57
CA LEU A 312 13.32 -18.95 -2.29
C LEU A 312 13.95 -17.98 -1.28
N VAL A 313 14.95 -17.21 -1.70
CA VAL A 313 15.58 -16.18 -0.85
C VAL A 313 14.58 -15.10 -0.47
N SER A 314 13.77 -14.61 -1.43
CA SER A 314 12.70 -13.63 -1.13
C SER A 314 11.68 -14.17 -0.13
N TRP A 315 11.29 -15.43 -0.25
CA TRP A 315 10.38 -16.07 0.69
C TRP A 315 10.98 -16.16 2.11
N MET A 316 12.26 -16.50 2.21
CA MET A 316 12.96 -16.53 3.50
C MET A 316 13.04 -15.13 4.13
N ILE A 317 13.32 -14.10 3.34
CA ILE A 317 13.37 -12.72 3.81
C ILE A 317 11.97 -12.26 4.24
N ALA A 318 10.93 -12.55 3.46
CA ALA A 318 9.56 -12.22 3.79
C ALA A 318 9.13 -12.84 5.12
N MET A 319 9.48 -14.13 5.34
CA MET A 319 9.23 -14.83 6.60
C MET A 319 9.99 -14.21 7.78
N ALA A 320 11.21 -13.74 7.57
CA ALA A 320 12.02 -13.09 8.61
C ALA A 320 11.54 -11.68 8.98
N LEU A 321 10.88 -10.99 8.05
CA LEU A 321 10.32 -9.64 8.22
C LEU A 321 8.83 -9.64 8.56
N ASP A 322 8.21 -10.82 8.66
CA ASP A 322 6.77 -11.01 8.93
C ASP A 322 5.87 -10.28 7.91
N ILE A 323 6.29 -10.29 6.63
CA ILE A 323 5.54 -9.69 5.52
C ILE A 323 4.97 -10.77 4.60
N THR A 324 3.83 -10.50 3.98
CA THR A 324 3.21 -11.43 3.03
C THR A 324 4.07 -11.57 1.78
N PHE A 325 4.51 -12.81 1.47
CA PHE A 325 5.26 -13.09 0.24
C PHE A 325 4.31 -13.04 -0.96
N GLN A 326 4.60 -12.16 -1.93
CA GLN A 326 3.86 -12.06 -3.18
C GLN A 326 4.76 -12.40 -4.37
N LEU A 327 4.33 -13.38 -5.17
CA LEU A 327 4.99 -13.73 -6.43
C LEU A 327 4.81 -12.60 -7.45
N ASN A 328 5.90 -11.95 -7.83
CA ASN A 328 5.88 -10.92 -8.86
C ASN A 328 6.06 -11.54 -10.25
N ALA A 329 4.95 -11.80 -10.96
CA ALA A 329 4.97 -12.33 -12.32
C ALA A 329 5.75 -11.44 -13.30
N GLY A 330 5.73 -10.11 -13.08
CA GLY A 330 6.49 -9.15 -13.88
C GLY A 330 7.99 -9.34 -13.72
N ALA A 331 8.48 -9.56 -12.50
CA ALA A 331 9.89 -9.82 -12.21
C ALA A 331 10.36 -11.14 -12.87
N ILE A 332 9.53 -12.20 -12.80
CA ILE A 332 9.82 -13.49 -13.42
C ILE A 332 9.91 -13.36 -14.95
N THR A 333 8.93 -12.71 -15.57
CA THR A 333 8.90 -12.49 -17.04
C THR A 333 10.09 -11.66 -17.49
N LEU A 334 10.40 -10.59 -16.76
CA LEU A 334 11.53 -9.71 -17.04
C LEU A 334 12.86 -10.48 -16.93
N ALA A 335 13.04 -11.31 -15.91
CA ALA A 335 14.22 -12.15 -15.73
C ALA A 335 14.39 -13.16 -16.88
N PHE A 336 13.29 -13.77 -17.32
CA PHE A 336 13.31 -14.73 -18.44
C PHE A 336 13.71 -14.06 -19.76
N VAL A 337 13.10 -12.90 -20.07
CA VAL A 337 13.42 -12.11 -21.27
C VAL A 337 14.87 -11.62 -21.27
N PHE A 338 15.33 -11.14 -20.12
CA PHE A 338 16.73 -10.72 -19.97
C PHE A 338 17.70 -11.91 -20.15
N SER A 339 17.39 -13.07 -19.57
CA SER A 339 18.23 -14.28 -19.71
C SER A 339 18.37 -14.69 -21.18
N ALA A 340 17.26 -14.74 -21.91
CA ALA A 340 17.27 -15.04 -23.34
C ALA A 340 18.08 -14.02 -24.14
N SER A 341 17.88 -12.71 -23.83
CA SER A 341 18.59 -11.61 -24.49
C SER A 341 20.11 -11.70 -24.31
N VAL A 342 20.56 -11.98 -23.08
CA VAL A 342 21.98 -12.17 -22.78
C VAL A 342 22.56 -13.35 -23.53
N GLY A 343 21.87 -14.51 -23.57
CA GLY A 343 22.29 -15.68 -24.33
C GLY A 343 22.45 -15.38 -25.82
N ILE A 344 21.54 -14.62 -26.42
CA ILE A 344 21.59 -14.22 -27.82
C ILE A 344 22.73 -13.21 -28.07
N LEU A 345 22.79 -12.13 -27.32
CA LEU A 345 23.74 -11.03 -27.53
C LEU A 345 25.19 -11.50 -27.37
N PHE A 346 25.50 -12.20 -26.29
CA PHE A 346 26.86 -12.65 -25.97
C PHE A 346 27.23 -13.95 -26.63
N GLY A 347 26.25 -14.79 -27.03
CA GLY A 347 26.49 -16.00 -27.81
C GLY A 347 26.68 -15.75 -29.29
N TRP A 348 26.17 -14.64 -29.83
CA TRP A 348 26.24 -14.36 -31.28
C TRP A 348 27.67 -14.20 -31.83
N ALA A 349 28.55 -13.50 -31.13
CA ALA A 349 29.92 -13.25 -31.56
C ALA A 349 30.76 -14.55 -31.64
N PRO A 350 30.79 -15.43 -30.61
CA PRO A 350 31.44 -16.73 -30.65
C PRO A 350 30.82 -17.67 -31.72
N ALA A 351 29.50 -17.72 -31.85
CA ALA A 351 28.81 -18.53 -32.83
C ALA A 351 29.17 -18.11 -34.25
N ARG A 352 29.25 -16.80 -34.53
CA ARG A 352 29.71 -16.27 -35.81
C ARG A 352 31.17 -16.60 -36.08
N LYS A 353 32.06 -16.56 -35.07
CA LYS A 353 33.46 -16.95 -35.20
C LYS A 353 33.57 -18.44 -35.56
N ALA A 354 32.85 -19.33 -34.91
CA ALA A 354 32.78 -20.76 -35.23
C ALA A 354 32.29 -20.99 -36.64
N SER A 355 31.26 -20.27 -37.12
CA SER A 355 30.73 -20.42 -38.48
C SER A 355 31.68 -19.97 -39.58
N ARG A 356 32.66 -19.14 -39.27
CA ARG A 356 33.65 -18.59 -40.24
C ARG A 356 34.98 -19.31 -40.22
N LEU A 357 35.21 -20.32 -39.38
CA LEU A 357 36.44 -21.12 -39.39
C LEU A 357 36.70 -21.73 -40.75
N ASN A 358 37.96 -21.67 -41.21
CA ASN A 358 38.38 -22.33 -42.45
C ASN A 358 38.57 -23.84 -42.16
N PRO A 359 37.95 -24.76 -42.91
CA PRO A 359 38.08 -26.20 -42.71
C PRO A 359 39.53 -26.70 -42.76
N ILE A 360 40.36 -26.13 -43.63
CA ILE A 360 41.75 -26.52 -43.81
C ILE A 360 42.59 -26.20 -42.56
N ASP A 361 42.41 -24.98 -42.03
CA ASP A 361 43.14 -24.50 -40.85
C ASP A 361 42.67 -25.24 -39.58
N ALA A 362 41.36 -25.53 -39.52
CA ALA A 362 40.75 -26.26 -38.40
C ALA A 362 41.23 -27.71 -38.28
N LEU A 363 41.51 -28.38 -39.43
CA LEU A 363 42.00 -29.76 -39.47
C LEU A 363 43.55 -29.82 -39.31
N ARG A 364 44.25 -28.73 -39.58
CA ARG A 364 45.72 -28.63 -39.44
C ARG A 364 46.18 -28.32 -38.02
N SER A 365 45.31 -27.90 -37.14
CA SER A 365 45.57 -27.55 -35.73
C SER A 365 45.72 -28.76 -34.78
N MET A 366 46.00 -29.92 -35.32
CA MET A 366 46.40 -31.14 -34.55
C MET A 366 47.86 -31.07 -34.16
#